data_4556ce24c94a5fdc7d61e7b25df2d886
#
_entry.id   4556ce24c94a5fdc7d61e7b25df2d886
#
_cell.length_a   1.000
_cell.length_b   1.000
_cell.length_c   1.000
_cell.angle_alpha   90.00
_cell.angle_beta   90.00
_cell.angle_gamma   90.00
#
_symmetry.space_group_name_H-M   'P 1'
#
loop_
_entity.id
_entity.type
_entity.pdbx_description
1 polymer ?
#
loop_
_entity_poly.entity_id
_entity_poly.type
_entity_poly.pdbx_seq_one_letter_code
_entity_poly.pdbx_strand_id
1 'polypeptide(L)'
;AIQAPIQNRIAVLSDLLFAYAPERTIVFTSTKAECNDLALGLERQAHSAAPIHGDMGQIDRERVMERFRSGAVSVLVATDVAARGLDIPEVDLVVHYRLPDQSESYLHRSGRTGRAGRSGKVVILYGPREKRELENLEREVKRSFKRVNPPTPEEVMSAKWAGLARRIAKQPEADKKLWREQAERLIAEGGVDAVAGMLALLLGGAPTPKSLITGEENWVTVKLSGSRLSVNRALAVMKGAGASEVGRIRLEGEVAAYVDIRPEDLGRINHAALRDLRLTRATEVPAETSRQESSSRSQGRRERPSEGERKRVVYR
;
A
#
# COMPACT_ATOMS: atom_id res chain seq x y z
N ALA A 1 9.15 -3.74 7.14
CA ALA A 1 8.23 -2.60 7.19
C ALA A 1 8.09 -1.98 5.81
N ILE A 2 6.89 -1.54 5.46
CA ILE A 2 6.56 -0.94 4.16
C ILE A 2 5.93 0.42 4.40
N GLN A 3 6.50 1.46 3.79
CA GLN A 3 5.92 2.78 3.87
C GLN A 3 4.72 2.87 2.91
N ALA A 4 3.54 3.17 3.46
CA ALA A 4 2.30 3.35 2.73
C ALA A 4 1.49 4.49 3.37
N PRO A 5 1.29 5.61 2.68
CA PRO A 5 0.34 6.65 3.11
C PRO A 5 -1.03 6.04 3.38
N ILE A 6 -1.76 6.58 4.36
CA ILE A 6 -3.00 5.95 4.87
C ILE A 6 -4.02 5.67 3.78
N GLN A 7 -4.18 6.61 2.83
CA GLN A 7 -5.11 6.50 1.71
C GLN A 7 -4.77 5.34 0.76
N ASN A 8 -3.54 4.82 0.79
CA ASN A 8 -3.07 3.76 -0.11
C ASN A 8 -2.89 2.42 0.59
N ARG A 9 -3.02 2.36 1.91
CA ARG A 9 -2.72 1.12 2.67
C ARG A 9 -3.53 -0.07 2.22
N ILE A 10 -4.79 0.14 1.87
CA ILE A 10 -5.65 -0.96 1.41
C ILE A 10 -5.16 -1.53 0.07
N ALA A 11 -4.76 -0.67 -0.87
CA ALA A 11 -4.24 -1.11 -2.15
C ALA A 11 -2.88 -1.81 -1.98
N VAL A 12 -1.97 -1.24 -1.17
CA VAL A 12 -0.69 -1.87 -0.85
C VAL A 12 -0.88 -3.23 -0.16
N LEU A 13 -1.85 -3.34 0.75
CA LEU A 13 -2.18 -4.60 1.40
C LEU A 13 -2.70 -5.64 0.39
N SER A 14 -3.59 -5.24 -0.51
CA SER A 14 -4.08 -6.12 -1.57
C SER A 14 -2.95 -6.61 -2.47
N ASP A 15 -2.05 -5.72 -2.88
CA ASP A 15 -0.88 -6.06 -3.68
C ASP A 15 0.05 -7.05 -2.96
N LEU A 16 0.24 -6.87 -1.65
CA LEU A 16 1.00 -7.79 -0.80
C LEU A 16 0.35 -9.17 -0.71
N LEU A 17 -0.98 -9.22 -0.55
CA LEU A 17 -1.73 -10.47 -0.50
C LEU A 17 -1.62 -11.25 -1.83
N PHE A 18 -1.66 -10.56 -2.97
CA PHE A 18 -1.42 -11.19 -4.25
C PHE A 18 0.03 -11.65 -4.40
N ALA A 19 1.01 -10.77 -4.13
CA ALA A 19 2.43 -11.05 -4.35
C ALA A 19 2.97 -12.17 -3.44
N TYR A 20 2.53 -12.23 -2.18
CA TYR A 20 2.96 -13.26 -1.23
C TYR A 20 2.12 -14.52 -1.30
N ALA A 21 0.89 -14.42 -1.82
CA ALA A 21 -0.07 -15.51 -1.96
C ALA A 21 -0.17 -16.40 -0.69
N PRO A 22 -0.34 -15.84 0.51
CA PRO A 22 -0.44 -16.61 1.74
C PRO A 22 -1.73 -17.43 1.75
N GLU A 23 -1.71 -18.62 2.34
CA GLU A 23 -2.93 -19.42 2.54
C GLU A 23 -3.83 -18.77 3.59
N ARG A 24 -3.22 -18.27 4.67
CA ARG A 24 -3.93 -17.58 5.75
C ARG A 24 -3.19 -16.33 6.19
N THR A 25 -3.95 -15.26 6.34
CA THR A 25 -3.44 -13.96 6.80
C THR A 25 -4.29 -13.43 7.95
N ILE A 26 -3.64 -12.82 8.93
CA ILE A 26 -4.33 -11.96 9.89
C ILE A 26 -3.84 -10.51 9.74
N VAL A 27 -4.80 -9.57 9.67
CA VAL A 27 -4.54 -8.15 9.54
C VAL A 27 -5.04 -7.42 10.78
N PHE A 28 -4.16 -6.75 11.49
CA PHE A 28 -4.51 -6.01 12.70
C PHE A 28 -4.80 -4.55 12.42
N THR A 29 -5.98 -4.09 12.87
CA THR A 29 -6.46 -2.71 12.82
C THR A 29 -6.65 -2.15 14.22
N SER A 30 -6.77 -0.81 14.33
CA SER A 30 -6.92 -0.17 15.64
C SER A 30 -8.38 -0.07 16.09
N THR A 31 -9.34 0.06 15.16
CA THR A 31 -10.75 0.26 15.50
C THR A 31 -11.67 -0.74 14.80
N LYS A 32 -12.85 -0.98 15.38
CA LYS A 32 -13.89 -1.82 14.81
C LYS A 32 -14.43 -1.29 13.47
N ALA A 33 -14.57 0.03 13.32
CA ALA A 33 -14.99 0.64 12.07
C ALA A 33 -13.96 0.37 10.97
N GLU A 34 -12.66 0.64 11.23
CA GLU A 34 -11.58 0.33 10.30
C GLU A 34 -11.51 -1.16 9.97
N CYS A 35 -11.81 -2.04 10.93
CA CYS A 35 -11.87 -3.49 10.74
C CYS A 35 -12.93 -3.88 9.68
N ASN A 36 -14.14 -3.35 9.80
CA ASN A 36 -15.22 -3.58 8.85
C ASN A 36 -14.92 -2.99 7.46
N ASP A 37 -14.49 -1.73 7.42
CA ASP A 37 -14.20 -1.01 6.18
C ASP A 37 -13.07 -1.69 5.40
N LEU A 38 -12.04 -2.15 6.11
CA LEU A 38 -10.91 -2.84 5.51
C LEU A 38 -11.33 -4.22 4.96
N ALA A 39 -12.11 -5.00 5.71
CA ALA A 39 -12.60 -6.30 5.23
C ALA A 39 -13.43 -6.13 3.96
N LEU A 40 -14.40 -5.19 3.97
CA LEU A 40 -15.21 -4.89 2.79
C LEU A 40 -14.38 -4.39 1.61
N GLY A 41 -13.38 -3.55 1.88
CA GLY A 41 -12.48 -3.05 0.85
C GLY A 41 -11.62 -4.14 0.21
N LEU A 42 -11.18 -5.13 1.00
CA LEU A 42 -10.44 -6.30 0.50
C LEU A 42 -11.35 -7.24 -0.31
N GLU A 43 -12.61 -7.44 0.11
CA GLU A 43 -13.58 -8.21 -0.66
C GLU A 43 -13.82 -7.60 -2.05
N ARG A 44 -13.93 -6.27 -2.14
CA ARG A 44 -14.04 -5.55 -3.44
C ARG A 44 -12.81 -5.74 -4.33
N GLN A 45 -11.67 -6.08 -3.75
CA GLN A 45 -10.43 -6.38 -4.47
C GLN A 45 -10.20 -7.90 -4.66
N ALA A 46 -11.29 -8.68 -4.59
CA ALA A 46 -11.31 -10.13 -4.82
C ALA A 46 -10.52 -10.97 -3.79
N HIS A 47 -10.33 -10.45 -2.56
CA HIS A 47 -9.82 -11.25 -1.45
C HIS A 47 -10.97 -11.80 -0.61
N SER A 48 -10.88 -13.06 -0.15
CA SER A 48 -11.83 -13.61 0.80
C SER A 48 -11.48 -13.13 2.20
N ALA A 49 -12.05 -12.00 2.61
CA ALA A 49 -11.78 -11.34 3.89
C ALA A 49 -13.00 -11.40 4.82
N ALA A 50 -12.80 -11.37 6.12
CA ALA A 50 -13.86 -11.21 7.10
C ALA A 50 -13.36 -10.42 8.31
N PRO A 51 -14.20 -9.52 8.88
CA PRO A 51 -13.86 -8.79 10.09
C PRO A 51 -14.11 -9.64 11.35
N ILE A 52 -13.34 -9.35 12.42
CA ILE A 52 -13.61 -9.86 13.76
C ILE A 52 -13.28 -8.79 14.80
N HIS A 53 -14.27 -8.34 15.57
CA HIS A 53 -14.13 -7.28 16.57
C HIS A 53 -15.08 -7.47 17.74
N GLY A 54 -14.88 -6.69 18.81
CA GLY A 54 -15.56 -6.89 20.08
C GLY A 54 -17.09 -6.72 20.06
N ASP A 55 -17.64 -5.96 19.10
CA ASP A 55 -19.10 -5.74 19.00
C ASP A 55 -19.84 -6.89 18.30
N MET A 56 -19.12 -7.87 17.75
CA MET A 56 -19.77 -9.03 17.14
C MET A 56 -20.27 -9.99 18.21
N GLY A 57 -21.49 -10.51 17.99
CA GLY A 57 -22.04 -11.57 18.81
C GLY A 57 -21.17 -12.83 18.79
N GLN A 58 -21.25 -13.64 19.87
CA GLN A 58 -20.42 -14.85 19.97
C GLN A 58 -20.64 -15.81 18.80
N ILE A 59 -21.88 -15.98 18.37
CA ILE A 59 -22.26 -16.87 17.23
C ILE A 59 -21.60 -16.40 15.94
N ASP A 60 -21.59 -15.09 15.66
CA ASP A 60 -20.99 -14.55 14.44
C ASP A 60 -19.48 -14.69 14.47
N ARG A 61 -18.84 -14.48 15.62
CA ARG A 61 -17.40 -14.68 15.80
C ARG A 61 -17.01 -16.15 15.55
N GLU A 62 -17.77 -17.10 16.08
CA GLU A 62 -17.56 -18.55 15.87
C GLU A 62 -17.71 -18.91 14.39
N ARG A 63 -18.75 -18.39 13.71
CA ARG A 63 -18.96 -18.59 12.27
C ARG A 63 -17.80 -18.04 11.43
N VAL A 64 -17.31 -16.84 11.73
CA VAL A 64 -16.14 -16.27 11.03
C VAL A 64 -14.90 -17.12 11.26
N MET A 65 -14.66 -17.55 12.50
CA MET A 65 -13.50 -18.39 12.84
C MET A 65 -13.57 -19.77 12.16
N GLU A 66 -14.75 -20.38 12.04
CA GLU A 66 -14.92 -21.64 11.32
C GLU A 66 -14.61 -21.48 9.83
N ARG A 67 -15.13 -20.42 9.20
CA ARG A 67 -14.80 -20.09 7.80
C ARG A 67 -13.31 -19.82 7.60
N PHE A 68 -12.64 -19.21 8.59
CA PHE A 68 -11.20 -18.97 8.53
C PHE A 68 -10.40 -20.28 8.72
N ARG A 69 -10.83 -21.18 9.62
CA ARG A 69 -10.18 -22.49 9.80
C ARG A 69 -10.36 -23.40 8.59
N SER A 70 -11.52 -23.37 7.94
CA SER A 70 -11.79 -24.17 6.72
C SER A 70 -11.12 -23.59 5.46
N GLY A 71 -10.57 -22.38 5.52
CA GLY A 71 -9.98 -21.70 4.35
C GLY A 71 -11.00 -21.01 3.44
N ALA A 72 -12.31 -21.02 3.79
CA ALA A 72 -13.33 -20.25 3.09
C ALA A 72 -13.12 -18.73 3.20
N VAL A 73 -12.47 -18.30 4.29
CA VAL A 73 -11.92 -16.96 4.48
C VAL A 73 -10.42 -17.09 4.59
N SER A 74 -9.68 -16.39 3.74
CA SER A 74 -8.20 -16.41 3.73
C SER A 74 -7.60 -15.24 4.50
N VAL A 75 -8.35 -14.14 4.67
CA VAL A 75 -7.88 -12.92 5.35
C VAL A 75 -8.80 -12.59 6.52
N LEU A 76 -8.29 -12.73 7.74
CA LEU A 76 -8.99 -12.31 8.95
C LEU A 76 -8.56 -10.89 9.31
N VAL A 77 -9.48 -9.94 9.31
CA VAL A 77 -9.22 -8.56 9.77
C VAL A 77 -9.66 -8.45 11.22
N ALA A 78 -8.76 -8.11 12.13
CA ALA A 78 -9.03 -8.20 13.57
C ALA A 78 -8.60 -6.93 14.33
N THR A 79 -9.33 -6.62 15.40
CA THR A 79 -8.84 -5.73 16.46
C THR A 79 -8.12 -6.53 17.54
N ASP A 80 -7.19 -5.90 18.29
CA ASP A 80 -6.46 -6.57 19.37
C ASP A 80 -7.38 -7.21 20.41
N VAL A 81 -8.43 -6.49 20.81
CA VAL A 81 -9.39 -6.97 21.82
C VAL A 81 -10.08 -8.26 21.37
N ALA A 82 -10.45 -8.32 20.11
CA ALA A 82 -11.12 -9.50 19.56
C ALA A 82 -10.16 -10.68 19.35
N ALA A 83 -8.92 -10.41 18.98
CA ALA A 83 -7.92 -11.44 18.74
C ALA A 83 -7.39 -12.08 20.04
N ARG A 84 -7.50 -11.37 21.17
CA ARG A 84 -7.18 -11.93 22.50
C ARG A 84 -8.24 -12.95 22.89
N GLY A 85 -7.79 -14.12 23.34
CA GLY A 85 -8.67 -15.21 23.77
C GLY A 85 -9.33 -16.01 22.63
N LEU A 86 -9.06 -15.68 21.36
CA LEU A 86 -9.44 -16.54 20.25
C LEU A 86 -8.33 -17.55 19.94
N ASP A 87 -8.75 -18.80 19.76
CA ASP A 87 -7.89 -19.85 19.20
C ASP A 87 -7.76 -19.63 17.68
N ILE A 88 -6.88 -18.67 17.30
CA ILE A 88 -6.56 -18.37 15.91
C ILE A 88 -5.50 -19.38 15.46
N PRO A 89 -5.75 -20.14 14.38
CA PRO A 89 -4.75 -21.05 13.84
C PRO A 89 -3.51 -20.28 13.39
N GLU A 90 -2.40 -20.98 13.30
CA GLU A 90 -1.18 -20.40 12.76
C GLU A 90 -1.41 -19.86 11.33
N VAL A 91 -0.88 -18.68 11.06
CA VAL A 91 -1.01 -17.99 9.78
C VAL A 91 0.34 -17.79 9.10
N ASP A 92 0.34 -17.70 7.77
CA ASP A 92 1.57 -17.49 6.98
C ASP A 92 2.01 -16.03 7.03
N LEU A 93 1.03 -15.11 7.15
CA LEU A 93 1.27 -13.68 7.12
C LEU A 93 0.50 -12.97 8.24
N VAL A 94 1.23 -12.16 8.99
CA VAL A 94 0.67 -11.17 9.93
C VAL A 94 0.91 -9.78 9.36
N VAL A 95 -0.14 -8.96 9.29
CA VAL A 95 -0.02 -7.58 8.85
C VAL A 95 -0.47 -6.64 9.96
N HIS A 96 0.41 -5.74 10.36
CA HIS A 96 0.04 -4.59 11.18
C HIS A 96 -0.40 -3.45 10.21
N TYR A 97 -1.69 -3.32 9.99
CA TYR A 97 -2.28 -2.25 9.17
C TYR A 97 -2.10 -0.87 9.83
N ARG A 98 -2.09 -0.88 11.16
CA ARG A 98 -1.69 0.23 12.03
C ARG A 98 -0.55 -0.21 12.93
N LEU A 99 0.35 0.70 13.25
CA LEU A 99 1.35 0.45 14.29
C LEU A 99 0.66 0.07 15.59
N PRO A 100 1.17 -0.90 16.33
CA PRO A 100 0.67 -1.19 17.67
C PRO A 100 1.11 -0.08 18.64
N ASP A 101 0.23 0.28 19.57
CA ASP A 101 0.49 1.31 20.57
C ASP A 101 1.57 0.88 21.58
N GLN A 102 1.81 -0.42 21.73
CA GLN A 102 2.74 -1.02 22.71
C GLN A 102 3.52 -2.18 22.06
N SER A 103 4.77 -2.32 22.49
CA SER A 103 5.65 -3.42 22.05
C SER A 103 5.12 -4.82 22.38
N GLU A 104 4.40 -4.96 23.50
CA GLU A 104 3.72 -6.23 23.86
C GLU A 104 2.66 -6.60 22.82
N SER A 105 1.85 -5.65 22.35
CA SER A 105 0.86 -5.88 21.30
C SER A 105 1.53 -6.34 20.01
N TYR A 106 2.68 -5.73 19.64
CA TYR A 106 3.47 -6.21 18.51
C TYR A 106 3.87 -7.68 18.66
N LEU A 107 4.40 -8.06 19.81
CA LEU A 107 4.83 -9.43 20.07
C LEU A 107 3.67 -10.42 20.02
N HIS A 108 2.52 -10.08 20.64
CA HIS A 108 1.33 -10.92 20.64
C HIS A 108 0.72 -11.10 19.26
N ARG A 109 0.70 -10.03 18.43
CA ARG A 109 0.21 -10.09 17.05
C ARG A 109 1.18 -10.91 16.20
N SER A 110 2.47 -10.61 16.26
CA SER A 110 3.51 -11.29 15.48
C SER A 110 3.61 -12.77 15.85
N GLY A 111 3.37 -13.13 17.09
CA GLY A 111 3.34 -14.51 17.56
C GLY A 111 2.17 -15.36 17.02
N ARG A 112 1.35 -14.85 16.07
CA ARG A 112 0.37 -15.65 15.33
C ARG A 112 0.98 -16.37 14.12
N THR A 113 2.23 -16.08 13.80
CA THR A 113 2.99 -16.75 12.72
C THR A 113 4.33 -17.24 13.23
N GLY A 114 4.99 -18.11 12.46
CA GLY A 114 6.35 -18.57 12.73
C GLY A 114 6.48 -19.50 13.95
N ARG A 115 5.46 -20.31 14.23
CA ARG A 115 5.47 -21.28 15.33
C ARG A 115 5.92 -22.68 14.84
N ALA A 116 6.34 -23.52 15.76
CA ALA A 116 6.67 -24.91 15.51
C ALA A 116 7.65 -25.15 14.37
N GLY A 117 8.64 -24.23 14.17
CA GLY A 117 9.67 -24.37 13.14
C GLY A 117 9.23 -23.97 11.73
N ARG A 118 8.03 -23.46 11.54
CA ARG A 118 7.57 -22.92 10.26
C ARG A 118 8.07 -21.48 10.06
N SER A 119 8.36 -21.11 8.82
CA SER A 119 8.67 -19.72 8.47
C SER A 119 7.39 -18.92 8.36
N GLY A 120 7.31 -17.78 9.06
CA GLY A 120 6.20 -16.83 8.96
C GLY A 120 6.68 -15.44 8.56
N LYS A 121 5.79 -14.65 7.97
CA LYS A 121 6.08 -13.26 7.62
C LYS A 121 5.27 -12.31 8.47
N VAL A 122 5.94 -11.25 8.93
CA VAL A 122 5.28 -10.12 9.60
C VAL A 122 5.55 -8.86 8.78
N VAL A 123 4.50 -8.16 8.40
CA VAL A 123 4.59 -6.89 7.67
C VAL A 123 3.97 -5.78 8.50
N ILE A 124 4.65 -4.65 8.57
CA ILE A 124 4.15 -3.44 9.21
C ILE A 124 3.94 -2.39 8.12
N LEU A 125 2.71 -1.89 8.00
CA LEU A 125 2.40 -0.74 7.16
C LEU A 125 2.47 0.53 8.00
N TYR A 126 3.22 1.53 7.53
CA TYR A 126 3.38 2.80 8.24
C TYR A 126 3.40 3.98 7.26
N GLY A 127 2.91 5.13 7.71
CA GLY A 127 2.99 6.37 6.94
C GLY A 127 4.28 7.15 7.21
N PRO A 128 4.57 8.18 6.40
CA PRO A 128 5.75 9.02 6.60
C PRO A 128 5.83 9.65 8.00
N ARG A 129 4.68 10.02 8.58
CA ARG A 129 4.58 10.62 9.92
C ARG A 129 4.78 9.62 11.05
N GLU A 130 4.53 8.34 10.80
CA GLU A 130 4.65 7.25 11.77
C GLU A 130 6.07 6.65 11.83
N LYS A 131 7.02 7.18 11.05
CA LYS A 131 8.41 6.68 11.01
C LYS A 131 9.06 6.67 12.39
N ARG A 132 8.88 7.75 13.16
CA ARG A 132 9.46 7.88 14.51
C ARG A 132 8.86 6.86 15.50
N GLU A 133 7.57 6.59 15.39
CA GLU A 133 6.87 5.56 16.19
C GLU A 133 7.39 4.17 15.84
N LEU A 134 7.61 3.90 14.55
CA LEU A 134 8.19 2.64 14.11
C LEU A 134 9.62 2.44 14.64
N GLU A 135 10.46 3.49 14.63
CA GLU A 135 11.82 3.46 15.19
C GLU A 135 11.83 3.28 16.73
N ASN A 136 10.82 3.83 17.42
CA ASN A 136 10.61 3.59 18.84
C ASN A 136 10.26 2.13 19.10
N LEU A 137 9.32 1.58 18.34
CA LEU A 137 8.94 0.17 18.43
C LEU A 137 10.15 -0.74 18.21
N GLU A 138 11.00 -0.48 17.20
CA GLU A 138 12.23 -1.24 16.95
C GLU A 138 13.15 -1.28 18.17
N ARG A 139 13.33 -0.12 18.84
CA ARG A 139 14.15 -0.01 20.05
C ARG A 139 13.58 -0.81 21.22
N GLU A 140 12.25 -0.75 21.42
CA GLU A 140 11.57 -1.48 22.49
C GLU A 140 11.62 -2.99 22.28
N VAL A 141 11.35 -3.47 21.06
CA VAL A 141 11.41 -4.90 20.74
C VAL A 141 12.84 -5.39 20.49
N LYS A 142 13.84 -4.51 20.49
CA LYS A 142 15.25 -4.79 20.25
C LYS A 142 15.48 -5.52 18.92
N ARG A 143 14.74 -5.14 17.88
CA ARG A 143 14.83 -5.69 16.53
C ARG A 143 14.70 -4.60 15.47
N SER A 144 15.55 -4.62 14.45
CA SER A 144 15.40 -3.75 13.28
C SER A 144 14.48 -4.39 12.26
N PHE A 145 13.54 -3.64 11.73
CA PHE A 145 12.66 -4.10 10.66
C PHE A 145 13.26 -3.76 9.30
N LYS A 146 13.36 -4.75 8.43
CA LYS A 146 13.80 -4.50 7.06
C LYS A 146 12.82 -3.57 6.35
N ARG A 147 13.30 -2.44 5.83
CA ARG A 147 12.51 -1.53 4.97
C ARG A 147 12.49 -2.10 3.56
N VAL A 148 11.29 -2.29 3.03
CA VAL A 148 11.09 -2.81 1.67
C VAL A 148 10.04 -1.97 0.94
N ASN A 149 10.13 -1.94 -0.38
CA ASN A 149 9.11 -1.33 -1.22
C ASN A 149 7.81 -2.15 -1.21
N PRO A 150 6.65 -1.52 -1.47
CA PRO A 150 5.48 -2.25 -1.94
C PRO A 150 5.82 -3.12 -3.16
N PRO A 151 5.09 -4.22 -3.39
CA PRO A 151 5.25 -5.02 -4.60
C PRO A 151 5.14 -4.15 -5.86
N THR A 152 5.92 -4.49 -6.88
CA THR A 152 5.81 -3.82 -8.18
C THR A 152 4.58 -4.30 -8.95
N PRO A 153 4.06 -3.51 -9.90
CA PRO A 153 2.97 -3.94 -10.77
C PRO A 153 3.25 -5.29 -11.44
N GLU A 154 4.48 -5.51 -11.89
CA GLU A 154 4.92 -6.73 -12.56
C GLU A 154 4.88 -7.93 -11.60
N GLU A 155 5.35 -7.75 -10.35
CA GLU A 155 5.30 -8.79 -9.31
C GLU A 155 3.84 -9.17 -8.99
N VAL A 156 2.95 -8.18 -8.86
CA VAL A 156 1.53 -8.42 -8.59
C VAL A 156 0.85 -9.10 -9.78
N MET A 157 1.10 -8.66 -11.01
CA MET A 157 0.55 -9.29 -12.22
C MET A 157 1.01 -10.74 -12.36
N SER A 158 2.31 -10.99 -12.18
CA SER A 158 2.88 -12.35 -12.23
C SER A 158 2.25 -13.26 -11.18
N ALA A 159 2.06 -12.76 -9.96
CA ALA A 159 1.45 -13.52 -8.88
C ALA A 159 -0.05 -13.81 -9.13
N LYS A 160 -0.81 -12.82 -9.62
CA LYS A 160 -2.22 -12.99 -10.02
C LYS A 160 -2.34 -14.07 -11.11
N TRP A 161 -1.50 -13.99 -12.14
CA TRP A 161 -1.45 -15.01 -13.19
C TRP A 161 -1.12 -16.40 -12.64
N ALA A 162 -0.07 -16.52 -11.83
CA ALA A 162 0.31 -17.80 -11.22
C ALA A 162 -0.81 -18.38 -10.33
N GLY A 163 -1.54 -17.52 -9.62
CA GLY A 163 -2.71 -17.89 -8.82
C GLY A 163 -3.85 -18.42 -9.69
N LEU A 164 -4.18 -17.72 -10.78
CA LEU A 164 -5.21 -18.13 -11.73
C LEU A 164 -4.82 -19.44 -12.44
N ALA A 165 -3.60 -19.56 -12.92
CA ALA A 165 -3.10 -20.77 -13.59
C ALA A 165 -3.23 -22.02 -12.69
N ARG A 166 -2.88 -21.89 -11.40
CA ARG A 166 -3.08 -22.98 -10.42
C ARG A 166 -4.55 -23.34 -10.22
N ARG A 167 -5.46 -22.35 -10.21
CA ARG A 167 -6.91 -22.58 -10.11
C ARG A 167 -7.43 -23.27 -11.36
N ILE A 168 -7.04 -22.85 -12.55
CA ILE A 168 -7.39 -23.48 -13.83
C ILE A 168 -6.92 -24.94 -13.85
N ALA A 169 -5.68 -25.23 -13.43
CA ALA A 169 -5.16 -26.58 -13.40
C ALA A 169 -5.94 -27.51 -12.47
N LYS A 170 -6.52 -26.98 -11.39
CA LYS A 170 -7.33 -27.74 -10.42
C LYS A 170 -8.79 -27.91 -10.81
N GLN A 171 -9.27 -27.27 -11.90
CA GLN A 171 -10.65 -27.42 -12.32
C GLN A 171 -10.94 -28.85 -12.80
N PRO A 172 -12.08 -29.45 -12.41
CA PRO A 172 -12.49 -30.75 -12.88
C PRO A 172 -12.60 -30.81 -14.42
N GLU A 173 -12.24 -31.93 -15.01
CA GLU A 173 -12.36 -32.12 -16.46
C GLU A 173 -13.80 -32.02 -16.98
N ALA A 174 -14.78 -32.39 -16.14
CA ALA A 174 -16.20 -32.23 -16.48
C ALA A 174 -16.59 -30.77 -16.70
N ASP A 175 -16.08 -29.87 -15.82
CA ASP A 175 -16.35 -28.42 -15.91
C ASP A 175 -15.64 -27.82 -17.13
N LYS A 176 -14.42 -28.27 -17.42
CA LYS A 176 -13.69 -27.84 -18.63
C LYS A 176 -14.40 -28.27 -19.91
N LYS A 177 -14.94 -29.49 -19.94
CA LYS A 177 -15.73 -29.98 -21.09
C LYS A 177 -16.97 -29.16 -21.34
N LEU A 178 -17.68 -28.73 -20.27
CA LEU A 178 -18.88 -27.91 -20.36
C LEU A 178 -18.63 -26.59 -21.13
N TRP A 179 -17.49 -25.99 -20.96
CA TRP A 179 -17.14 -24.68 -21.53
C TRP A 179 -16.24 -24.75 -22.77
N ARG A 180 -15.91 -25.94 -23.26
CA ARG A 180 -14.95 -26.13 -24.37
C ARG A 180 -15.41 -25.47 -25.66
N GLU A 181 -16.66 -25.70 -26.05
CA GLU A 181 -17.22 -25.15 -27.30
C GLU A 181 -17.22 -23.62 -27.28
N GLN A 182 -17.58 -23.01 -26.13
CA GLN A 182 -17.60 -21.57 -25.97
C GLN A 182 -16.17 -21.00 -25.98
N ALA A 183 -15.21 -21.73 -25.42
CA ALA A 183 -13.80 -21.33 -25.44
C ALA A 183 -13.24 -21.39 -26.87
N GLU A 184 -13.56 -22.46 -27.65
CA GLU A 184 -13.15 -22.57 -29.04
C GLU A 184 -13.77 -21.45 -29.90
N ARG A 185 -15.04 -21.11 -29.69
CA ARG A 185 -15.68 -19.97 -30.34
C ARG A 185 -15.02 -18.64 -29.97
N LEU A 186 -14.76 -18.40 -28.71
CA LEU A 186 -14.11 -17.18 -28.24
C LEU A 186 -12.73 -16.98 -28.89
N ILE A 187 -11.97 -18.07 -29.02
CA ILE A 187 -10.64 -18.05 -29.65
C ILE A 187 -10.79 -17.85 -31.18
N ALA A 188 -11.75 -18.50 -31.82
CA ALA A 188 -11.98 -18.39 -33.27
C ALA A 188 -12.41 -16.97 -33.67
N GLU A 189 -13.28 -16.32 -32.90
CA GLU A 189 -13.85 -15.00 -33.22
C GLU A 189 -12.91 -13.84 -32.81
N GLY A 190 -12.22 -13.95 -31.67
CA GLY A 190 -11.46 -12.84 -31.10
C GLY A 190 -9.98 -13.14 -30.85
N GLY A 191 -9.50 -14.33 -31.13
CA GLY A 191 -8.09 -14.69 -31.01
C GLY A 191 -7.50 -14.46 -29.62
N VAL A 192 -6.25 -14.05 -29.58
CA VAL A 192 -5.50 -13.74 -28.34
C VAL A 192 -6.13 -12.57 -27.59
N ASP A 193 -6.68 -11.59 -28.31
CA ASP A 193 -7.26 -10.38 -27.69
C ASP A 193 -8.51 -10.71 -26.86
N ALA A 194 -9.34 -11.63 -27.32
CA ALA A 194 -10.51 -12.09 -26.55
C ALA A 194 -10.09 -12.82 -25.26
N VAL A 195 -9.04 -13.65 -25.35
CA VAL A 195 -8.47 -14.31 -24.16
C VAL A 195 -7.86 -13.26 -23.21
N ALA A 196 -7.14 -12.27 -23.73
CA ALA A 196 -6.59 -11.17 -22.93
C ALA A 196 -7.69 -10.36 -22.25
N GLY A 197 -8.80 -10.08 -22.95
CA GLY A 197 -9.98 -9.43 -22.37
C GLY A 197 -10.60 -10.24 -21.23
N MET A 198 -10.75 -11.56 -21.40
CA MET A 198 -11.22 -12.46 -20.35
C MET A 198 -10.28 -12.45 -19.12
N LEU A 199 -8.97 -12.48 -19.34
CA LEU A 199 -8.00 -12.39 -18.26
C LEU A 199 -8.07 -11.03 -17.54
N ALA A 200 -8.25 -9.93 -18.26
CA ALA A 200 -8.45 -8.61 -17.68
C ALA A 200 -9.71 -8.53 -16.81
N LEU A 201 -10.79 -9.17 -17.23
CA LEU A 201 -12.02 -9.28 -16.43
C LEU A 201 -11.81 -10.10 -15.15
N LEU A 202 -11.07 -11.21 -15.23
CA LEU A 202 -10.86 -12.13 -14.10
C LEU A 202 -9.80 -11.59 -13.10
N LEU A 203 -8.74 -10.95 -13.58
CA LEU A 203 -7.59 -10.52 -12.78
C LEU A 203 -7.60 -9.02 -12.46
N GLY A 204 -8.51 -8.28 -13.11
CA GLY A 204 -8.52 -6.80 -13.06
C GLY A 204 -7.39 -6.18 -13.87
N GLY A 205 -7.37 -4.85 -13.92
CA GLY A 205 -6.31 -4.09 -14.57
C GLY A 205 -4.94 -4.24 -13.88
N ALA A 206 -3.89 -3.78 -14.55
CA ALA A 206 -2.56 -3.71 -13.97
C ALA A 206 -2.56 -2.77 -12.75
N PRO A 207 -1.96 -3.17 -11.63
CA PRO A 207 -1.78 -2.26 -10.52
C PRO A 207 -0.88 -1.10 -10.94
N THR A 208 -1.25 0.11 -10.54
CA THR A 208 -0.47 1.30 -10.81
C THR A 208 0.46 1.61 -9.64
N PRO A 209 1.73 1.94 -9.88
CA PRO A 209 2.62 2.38 -8.80
C PRO A 209 2.11 3.68 -8.18
N LYS A 210 2.34 3.85 -6.88
CA LYS A 210 1.85 4.99 -6.10
C LYS A 210 3.00 5.74 -5.46
N SER A 211 2.92 7.08 -5.53
CA SER A 211 3.85 7.97 -4.85
C SER A 211 3.96 7.66 -3.36
N LEU A 212 5.18 7.56 -2.85
CA LEU A 212 5.43 7.51 -1.39
C LEU A 212 5.26 8.87 -0.71
N ILE A 213 5.25 9.98 -1.50
CA ILE A 213 5.10 11.34 -1.00
C ILE A 213 3.64 11.72 -0.85
N THR A 214 2.84 11.54 -1.94
CA THR A 214 1.45 11.98 -2.01
C THR A 214 0.44 10.85 -1.94
N GLY A 215 0.83 9.65 -2.36
CA GLY A 215 -0.05 8.53 -2.53
C GLY A 215 -0.80 8.50 -3.85
N GLU A 216 -0.61 9.47 -4.73
CA GLU A 216 -1.22 9.52 -6.05
C GLU A 216 -0.74 8.36 -6.93
N GLU A 217 -1.65 7.87 -7.77
CA GLU A 217 -1.37 6.78 -8.70
C GLU A 217 -0.50 7.23 -9.86
N ASN A 218 0.15 6.26 -10.49
CA ASN A 218 1.02 6.45 -11.65
C ASN A 218 2.25 7.32 -11.38
N TRP A 219 2.80 7.21 -10.17
CA TRP A 219 4.05 7.84 -9.75
C TRP A 219 4.98 6.86 -9.05
N VAL A 220 6.26 6.94 -9.36
CA VAL A 220 7.33 6.24 -8.63
C VAL A 220 8.19 7.27 -7.93
N THR A 221 8.38 7.10 -6.62
CA THR A 221 9.27 7.98 -5.86
C THR A 221 10.70 7.47 -5.94
N VAL A 222 11.61 8.32 -6.39
CA VAL A 222 13.06 8.07 -6.42
C VAL A 222 13.78 8.98 -5.42
N LYS A 223 14.91 8.52 -4.91
CA LYS A 223 15.79 9.28 -4.03
C LYS A 223 17.02 9.73 -4.80
N LEU A 224 17.23 11.04 -4.90
CA LEU A 224 18.49 11.66 -5.28
C LEU A 224 19.32 11.91 -4.02
N SER A 225 20.55 11.44 -4.00
CA SER A 225 21.48 11.64 -2.88
C SER A 225 22.73 12.38 -3.38
N GLY A 226 23.21 13.35 -2.60
CA GLY A 226 24.38 14.14 -2.92
C GLY A 226 24.47 15.40 -2.06
N SER A 227 25.16 16.42 -2.50
CA SER A 227 25.35 17.67 -1.75
C SER A 227 24.58 18.83 -2.38
N ARG A 228 24.23 19.85 -1.57
CA ARG A 228 23.57 21.10 -2.00
C ARG A 228 22.28 20.87 -2.79
N LEU A 229 21.49 19.87 -2.41
CA LEU A 229 20.20 19.60 -3.02
C LEU A 229 19.18 20.67 -2.59
N SER A 230 18.47 21.19 -3.59
CA SER A 230 17.30 22.05 -3.45
C SER A 230 16.19 21.56 -4.38
N VAL A 231 14.97 22.01 -4.19
CA VAL A 231 13.83 21.65 -5.08
C VAL A 231 14.16 21.98 -6.53
N ASN A 232 14.67 23.17 -6.78
CA ASN A 232 15.02 23.64 -8.14
C ASN A 232 16.14 22.80 -8.76
N ARG A 233 17.18 22.44 -7.97
CA ARG A 233 18.26 21.59 -8.45
C ARG A 233 17.78 20.18 -8.76
N ALA A 234 16.99 19.58 -7.87
CA ALA A 234 16.41 18.25 -8.09
C ALA A 234 15.53 18.22 -9.36
N LEU A 235 14.67 19.22 -9.54
CA LEU A 235 13.82 19.36 -10.72
C LEU A 235 14.66 19.50 -12.02
N ALA A 236 15.66 20.38 -12.00
CA ALA A 236 16.53 20.62 -13.18
C ALA A 236 17.32 19.37 -13.56
N VAL A 237 17.88 18.66 -12.57
CA VAL A 237 18.63 17.43 -12.80
C VAL A 237 17.74 16.32 -13.36
N MET A 238 16.54 16.11 -12.79
CA MET A 238 15.62 15.06 -13.25
C MET A 238 15.14 15.34 -14.68
N LYS A 239 14.77 16.59 -14.99
CA LYS A 239 14.42 16.97 -16.37
C LYS A 239 15.60 16.82 -17.34
N GLY A 240 16.80 17.24 -16.95
CA GLY A 240 18.01 17.08 -17.74
C GLY A 240 18.44 15.62 -17.92
N ALA A 241 18.07 14.74 -17.00
CA ALA A 241 18.28 13.31 -17.10
C ALA A 241 17.20 12.57 -17.93
N GLY A 242 16.20 13.28 -18.46
CA GLY A 242 15.20 12.72 -19.38
C GLY A 242 13.88 12.32 -18.72
N ALA A 243 13.59 12.76 -17.48
CA ALA A 243 12.27 12.57 -16.92
C ALA A 243 11.23 13.36 -17.74
N SER A 244 10.21 12.66 -18.23
CA SER A 244 9.12 13.24 -19.04
C SER A 244 8.29 14.20 -18.19
N GLU A 245 8.02 13.80 -16.96
CA GLU A 245 7.29 14.58 -15.97
C GLU A 245 7.90 14.38 -14.58
N VAL A 246 7.94 15.47 -13.81
CA VAL A 246 8.40 15.48 -12.42
C VAL A 246 7.28 15.95 -11.53
N GLY A 247 6.83 15.09 -10.65
CA GLY A 247 5.75 15.37 -9.71
C GLY A 247 6.25 16.05 -8.44
N ARG A 248 5.78 15.58 -7.29
CA ARG A 248 6.14 16.18 -6.00
C ARG A 248 7.61 15.93 -5.66
N ILE A 249 8.25 16.94 -5.08
CA ILE A 249 9.62 16.85 -4.55
C ILE A 249 9.58 17.10 -3.05
N ARG A 250 10.28 16.27 -2.28
CA ARG A 250 10.48 16.43 -0.83
C ARG A 250 11.97 16.36 -0.50
N LEU A 251 12.46 17.34 0.23
CA LEU A 251 13.86 17.40 0.63
C LEU A 251 14.08 16.75 2.00
N GLU A 252 15.25 16.12 2.18
CA GLU A 252 15.80 15.70 3.46
C GLU A 252 17.11 16.50 3.68
N GLY A 253 16.98 17.72 4.20
CA GLY A 253 18.08 18.67 4.24
C GLY A 253 18.59 19.03 2.85
N GLU A 254 19.92 19.23 2.74
CA GLU A 254 20.60 19.50 1.47
C GLU A 254 21.29 18.25 0.88
N VAL A 255 21.06 17.08 1.50
CA VAL A 255 21.80 15.85 1.18
C VAL A 255 20.96 14.83 0.40
N ALA A 256 19.62 14.94 0.46
CA ALA A 256 18.75 14.09 -0.31
C ALA A 256 17.47 14.80 -0.77
N ALA A 257 16.96 14.40 -1.94
CA ALA A 257 15.67 14.80 -2.47
C ALA A 257 14.89 13.56 -2.90
N TYR A 258 13.65 13.46 -2.49
CA TYR A 258 12.69 12.46 -2.95
C TYR A 258 11.83 13.09 -4.04
N VAL A 259 11.77 12.45 -5.18
CA VAL A 259 11.18 13.00 -6.40
C VAL A 259 10.23 11.97 -7.01
N ASP A 260 9.02 12.39 -7.27
CA ASP A 260 8.07 11.57 -8.03
C ASP A 260 8.34 11.73 -9.53
N ILE A 261 8.47 10.61 -10.23
CA ILE A 261 8.64 10.54 -11.69
C ILE A 261 7.63 9.53 -12.26
N ARG A 262 7.39 9.61 -13.56
CA ARG A 262 6.55 8.61 -14.23
C ARG A 262 7.23 7.24 -14.23
N PRO A 263 6.45 6.14 -14.09
CA PRO A 263 6.99 4.78 -14.06
C PRO A 263 7.83 4.44 -15.30
N GLU A 264 7.40 4.89 -16.47
CA GLU A 264 8.08 4.68 -17.75
C GLU A 264 9.45 5.35 -17.84
N ASP A 265 9.70 6.37 -17.02
CA ASP A 265 10.97 7.08 -16.99
C ASP A 265 12.04 6.33 -16.19
N LEU A 266 11.63 5.46 -15.23
CA LEU A 266 12.54 4.81 -14.28
C LEU A 266 13.71 4.07 -14.97
N GLY A 267 13.41 3.40 -16.09
CA GLY A 267 14.42 2.69 -16.91
C GLY A 267 15.09 3.54 -17.99
N ARG A 268 14.66 4.79 -18.18
CA ARG A 268 15.13 5.68 -19.26
C ARG A 268 16.00 6.83 -18.76
N ILE A 269 16.11 7.02 -17.45
CA ILE A 269 16.92 8.09 -16.85
C ILE A 269 18.37 7.94 -17.26
N ASN A 270 18.92 9.02 -17.85
CA ASN A 270 20.35 9.09 -18.17
C ASN A 270 21.17 9.34 -16.89
N HIS A 271 21.78 8.30 -16.36
CA HIS A 271 22.58 8.38 -15.14
C HIS A 271 23.82 9.28 -15.29
N ALA A 272 24.36 9.48 -16.51
CA ALA A 272 25.48 10.40 -16.73
C ALA A 272 25.07 11.86 -16.51
N ALA A 273 23.81 12.21 -16.76
CA ALA A 273 23.28 13.55 -16.52
C ALA A 273 23.10 13.89 -15.03
N LEU A 274 23.14 12.91 -14.15
CA LEU A 274 23.00 13.11 -12.70
C LEU A 274 24.27 13.70 -12.07
N ARG A 275 25.41 13.66 -12.78
CA ARG A 275 26.72 14.20 -12.34
C ARG A 275 27.18 13.60 -11.00
N ASP A 276 27.19 14.45 -9.95
CA ASP A 276 27.61 14.14 -8.57
C ASP A 276 26.48 13.53 -7.71
N LEU A 277 25.29 13.32 -8.30
CA LEU A 277 24.14 12.79 -7.61
C LEU A 277 23.91 11.31 -7.90
N ARG A 278 23.48 10.57 -6.90
CA ARG A 278 23.11 9.16 -7.00
C ARG A 278 21.59 9.01 -6.99
N LEU A 279 21.04 8.31 -7.97
CA LEU A 279 19.62 7.98 -8.04
C LEU A 279 19.39 6.56 -7.54
N THR A 280 18.40 6.38 -6.66
CA THR A 280 17.92 5.08 -6.22
C THR A 280 16.40 5.11 -6.10
N ARG A 281 15.74 3.95 -6.18
CA ARG A 281 14.31 3.88 -5.86
C ARG A 281 14.13 4.10 -4.36
N ALA A 282 13.23 5.01 -3.98
CA ALA A 282 12.96 5.27 -2.57
C ALA A 282 12.18 4.11 -1.94
N THR A 283 12.54 3.70 -0.73
CA THR A 283 11.79 2.72 0.07
C THR A 283 10.98 3.41 1.16
N GLU A 284 11.37 4.61 1.53
CA GLU A 284 10.68 5.46 2.50
C GLU A 284 10.96 6.93 2.19
N VAL A 285 10.09 7.81 2.67
CA VAL A 285 10.20 9.27 2.53
C VAL A 285 10.10 9.87 3.92
N PRO A 286 10.93 10.89 4.30
CA PRO A 286 10.83 11.56 5.59
C PRO A 286 9.48 12.25 5.76
N ALA A 287 9.02 12.43 7.00
CA ALA A 287 7.85 13.23 7.31
C ALA A 287 8.07 14.69 6.89
N GLU A 288 7.00 15.40 6.53
CA GLU A 288 7.08 16.85 6.31
C GLU A 288 7.49 17.55 7.61
N THR A 289 8.60 18.29 7.55
CA THR A 289 8.96 19.21 8.62
C THR A 289 8.17 20.51 8.43
N SER A 290 7.51 20.98 9.49
CA SER A 290 6.60 22.16 9.52
C SER A 290 7.22 23.49 9.04
N ARG A 291 8.45 23.51 8.60
CA ARG A 291 9.15 24.72 8.08
C ARG A 291 8.90 25.00 6.59
N GLN A 292 8.28 24.10 5.83
CA GLN A 292 8.04 24.33 4.39
C GLN A 292 6.69 24.97 4.06
N GLU A 293 5.74 25.04 5.01
CA GLU A 293 4.44 25.68 4.76
C GLU A 293 4.47 27.22 4.76
N SER A 294 5.55 27.86 5.26
CA SER A 294 5.62 29.32 5.35
C SER A 294 6.04 30.02 4.05
N SER A 295 6.59 29.32 3.05
CA SER A 295 7.08 29.94 1.82
C SER A 295 6.04 29.98 0.70
N SER A 296 4.94 29.24 0.78
CA SER A 296 3.88 29.27 -0.25
C SER A 296 2.72 30.25 0.08
N ARG A 297 2.69 30.82 1.30
CA ARG A 297 1.65 31.77 1.70
C ARG A 297 2.00 33.26 1.50
N SER A 298 3.22 33.59 1.06
CA SER A 298 3.68 34.99 0.97
C SER A 298 3.49 35.69 -0.40
N GLN A 299 2.91 35.04 -1.40
CA GLN A 299 2.69 35.66 -2.73
C GLN A 299 1.24 36.01 -3.05
N GLY A 300 0.34 36.02 -2.09
CA GLY A 300 -1.07 36.31 -2.31
C GLY A 300 -1.66 37.36 -1.35
N ARG A 301 -0.99 38.51 -1.11
CA ARG A 301 -1.71 39.62 -0.45
C ARG A 301 -0.97 40.95 -0.57
N ARG A 302 -1.16 41.62 -1.70
CA ARG A 302 -1.07 43.09 -1.79
C ARG A 302 -2.11 43.58 -2.78
N GLU A 303 -3.29 43.81 -2.30
CA GLU A 303 -4.19 44.86 -2.80
C GLU A 303 -4.93 45.41 -1.58
N ARG A 304 -4.67 46.70 -1.28
CA ARG A 304 -5.45 47.51 -0.33
C ARG A 304 -6.63 48.05 -1.09
N PRO A 305 -7.84 48.01 -0.55
CA PRO A 305 -8.88 48.94 -0.93
C PRO A 305 -8.77 50.18 -0.04
N SER A 306 -8.93 51.33 -0.71
CA SER A 306 -9.00 52.70 -0.20
C SER A 306 -10.18 52.92 0.73
N GLU A 307 -9.97 53.85 1.67
CA GLU A 307 -10.98 54.52 2.51
C GLU A 307 -12.14 55.09 1.68
N GLY A 308 -13.33 54.94 2.22
CA GLY A 308 -14.51 55.68 1.76
C GLY A 308 -15.80 55.27 2.45
N GLU A 309 -16.24 56.18 3.31
CA GLU A 309 -17.63 56.40 3.75
C GLU A 309 -18.25 55.60 4.90
N ARG A 310 -18.21 56.25 6.06
CA ARG A 310 -19.16 56.10 7.16
C ARG A 310 -20.58 56.49 6.72
N LYS A 311 -21.55 55.63 6.93
CA LYS A 311 -22.93 56.06 7.19
C LYS A 311 -23.49 55.29 8.39
N ARG A 312 -23.82 56.11 9.41
CA ARG A 312 -24.69 55.77 10.55
C ARG A 312 -26.08 55.43 10.03
N VAL A 313 -26.72 54.42 10.53
CA VAL A 313 -28.15 54.38 10.74
C VAL A 313 -28.46 53.72 12.09
N VAL A 314 -29.33 54.42 12.80
CA VAL A 314 -29.81 54.22 14.18
C VAL A 314 -31.04 53.32 14.18
N TYR A 315 -31.18 52.51 15.24
CA TYR A 315 -32.34 51.84 15.82
C TYR A 315 -33.75 52.00 15.19
N ARG A 316 -34.43 50.89 14.98
CA ARG A 316 -35.67 50.53 15.69
C ARG A 316 -35.81 49.01 15.79
#